data_5fa324e5cfc5a184c67bc2c5dc55e954
#
_entry.id   5fa324e5cfc5a184c67bc2c5dc55e954
#
_cell.length_a   1.000
_cell.length_b   1.000
_cell.length_c   1.000
_cell.angle_alpha   90.00
_cell.angle_beta   90.00
_cell.angle_gamma   90.00
#
_symmetry.space_group_name_H-M   'P 1'
#
loop_
_entity.id
_entity.type
_entity.pdbx_description
1 polymer ?
#
loop_
_entity_poly.entity_id
_entity_poly.type
_entity_poly.pdbx_seq_one_letter_code
_entity_poly.pdbx_strand_id
1 'polypeptide(L)'
;MRLFREAAALAALGALSLAGCAPQESPVASAPAAYEENAEAKELTGQDALHARIAHYARIYEIPESLIHRSIRRESNYNPKARHGPYWGLMQIRHDTARHMGYDGPASGLLDADTNLAFAVPYLANAYKVSGGNEARAIKLYAGGYYYEAKRKHLLDQLVTSVSQ
;
A
#
# COMPACT_ATOMS: atom_id res chain seq x y z
N MET A 1 14.40 -52.87 43.21
CA MET A 1 14.89 -53.04 44.60
C MET A 1 14.52 -51.80 45.40
N ARG A 2 13.53 -51.98 46.31
CA ARG A 2 13.37 -51.27 47.60
C ARG A 2 13.15 -49.74 47.52
N LEU A 3 12.13 -49.20 48.08
CA LEU A 3 11.14 -49.38 49.15
C LEU A 3 10.88 -48.02 49.79
N PHE A 4 9.60 -47.65 49.80
CA PHE A 4 8.83 -47.18 50.97
C PHE A 4 9.39 -46.06 51.87
N ARG A 5 8.59 -45.01 52.12
CA ARG A 5 7.81 -44.78 53.36
C ARG A 5 7.13 -43.42 53.25
N GLU A 6 5.90 -43.38 53.23
CA GLU A 6 4.77 -43.15 54.15
C GLU A 6 4.96 -42.13 55.30
N ALA A 7 3.94 -41.29 55.38
CA ALA A 7 3.22 -40.78 56.54
C ALA A 7 3.71 -39.39 57.01
N ALA A 8 2.88 -38.44 57.42
CA ALA A 8 1.59 -38.46 58.04
C ALA A 8 0.93 -37.07 58.01
N ALA A 9 -0.38 -37.10 58.17
CA ALA A 9 -1.30 -35.98 58.30
C ALA A 9 -1.07 -35.08 59.51
N LEU A 10 -1.45 -33.79 59.39
CA LEU A 10 -2.11 -33.07 60.48
C LEU A 10 -3.04 -31.99 59.91
N ALA A 11 -4.29 -32.11 60.30
CA ALA A 11 -5.36 -31.17 60.06
C ALA A 11 -5.24 -29.94 60.96
N ALA A 12 -5.50 -28.75 60.45
CA ALA A 12 -5.90 -27.60 61.25
C ALA A 12 -6.98 -26.81 60.51
N LEU A 13 -8.17 -26.79 61.08
CA LEU A 13 -9.28 -25.88 60.78
C LEU A 13 -8.85 -24.42 60.98
N GLY A 14 -9.34 -23.52 60.14
CA GLY A 14 -9.29 -22.11 60.51
C GLY A 14 -9.74 -21.17 59.41
N ALA A 15 -10.97 -20.68 59.56
CA ALA A 15 -11.45 -19.36 59.12
C ALA A 15 -11.81 -19.13 57.64
N LEU A 16 -13.08 -19.19 57.41
CA LEU A 16 -13.87 -18.61 56.34
C LEU A 16 -13.68 -17.07 56.32
N SER A 17 -13.06 -16.56 55.28
CA SER A 17 -13.10 -15.15 54.94
C SER A 17 -13.61 -14.98 53.51
N LEU A 18 -14.85 -14.58 53.41
CA LEU A 18 -15.49 -14.08 52.21
C LEU A 18 -14.80 -12.73 51.85
N ALA A 19 -13.87 -12.75 50.93
CA ALA A 19 -13.38 -11.57 50.28
C ALA A 19 -13.77 -11.62 48.82
N GLY A 20 -14.51 -10.57 48.39
CA GLY A 20 -15.17 -10.48 47.11
C GLY A 20 -14.26 -10.66 45.92
N CYS A 21 -14.78 -11.38 44.95
CA CYS A 21 -14.25 -11.47 43.62
C CYS A 21 -14.50 -10.11 42.92
N ALA A 22 -13.52 -9.22 42.92
CA ALA A 22 -13.45 -8.12 41.98
C ALA A 22 -12.92 -8.68 40.66
N PRO A 23 -13.58 -8.44 39.53
CA PRO A 23 -13.00 -8.78 38.23
C PRO A 23 -11.74 -7.96 38.03
N GLN A 24 -10.62 -8.62 37.89
CA GLN A 24 -9.36 -8.02 37.50
C GLN A 24 -9.48 -7.67 36.03
N GLU A 25 -9.73 -6.39 35.75
CA GLU A 25 -9.59 -5.83 34.41
C GLU A 25 -8.12 -5.96 34.00
N SER A 26 -7.84 -6.87 33.08
CA SER A 26 -6.58 -6.91 32.36
C SER A 26 -6.35 -5.56 31.69
N PRO A 27 -5.16 -4.96 31.79
CA PRO A 27 -4.87 -3.77 31.02
C PRO A 27 -4.97 -4.12 29.54
N VAL A 28 -6.01 -3.62 28.88
CA VAL A 28 -6.11 -3.63 27.44
C VAL A 28 -4.89 -2.85 26.96
N ALA A 29 -3.94 -3.56 26.35
CA ALA A 29 -2.81 -2.93 25.70
C ALA A 29 -3.38 -1.90 24.72
N SER A 30 -3.11 -0.63 25.02
CA SER A 30 -3.42 0.48 24.13
C SER A 30 -2.80 0.16 22.78
N ALA A 31 -3.63 -0.09 21.78
CA ALA A 31 -3.18 -0.12 20.41
C ALA A 31 -2.44 1.21 20.13
N PRO A 32 -1.31 1.17 19.41
CA PRO A 32 -0.60 2.39 19.12
C PRO A 32 -1.53 3.34 18.36
N ALA A 33 -1.57 4.59 18.79
CA ALA A 33 -2.31 5.69 18.19
C ALA A 33 -1.76 5.98 16.78
N ALA A 34 -2.19 5.18 15.80
CA ALA A 34 -1.78 5.28 14.41
C ALA A 34 -2.91 5.74 13.49
N TYR A 35 -4.05 6.19 14.02
CA TYR A 35 -5.22 6.52 13.20
C TYR A 35 -5.79 7.91 13.42
N GLU A 36 -5.07 8.83 14.08
CA GLU A 36 -5.52 10.22 14.21
C GLU A 36 -5.07 11.13 13.06
N GLU A 37 -4.37 10.61 12.04
CA GLU A 37 -3.87 11.40 10.90
C GLU A 37 -4.95 11.73 9.84
N ASN A 38 -6.20 11.31 10.05
CA ASN A 38 -7.26 11.50 9.05
C ASN A 38 -8.20 12.69 9.30
N ALA A 39 -8.02 13.46 10.37
CA ALA A 39 -8.92 14.58 10.67
C ALA A 39 -8.55 15.88 9.93
N GLU A 40 -7.29 16.06 9.52
CA GLU A 40 -6.87 17.27 8.80
C GLU A 40 -7.00 17.16 7.26
N ALA A 41 -7.23 15.96 6.71
CA ALA A 41 -7.36 15.76 5.27
C ALA A 41 -8.67 16.32 4.67
N LYS A 42 -9.56 16.90 5.46
CA LYS A 42 -10.90 17.27 5.00
C LYS A 42 -11.00 18.62 4.30
N GLU A 43 -9.95 19.40 4.24
CA GLU A 43 -10.01 20.76 3.69
C GLU A 43 -8.92 21.12 2.67
N LEU A 44 -8.24 20.09 2.13
CA LEU A 44 -7.29 20.31 1.04
C LEU A 44 -8.06 20.67 -0.24
N THR A 45 -7.59 21.68 -0.96
CA THR A 45 -8.07 21.96 -2.31
C THR A 45 -7.88 20.72 -3.19
N GLY A 46 -8.63 20.58 -4.27
CA GLY A 46 -8.49 19.40 -5.15
C GLY A 46 -7.04 19.18 -5.64
N GLN A 47 -6.25 20.26 -5.73
CA GLN A 47 -4.85 20.19 -6.14
C GLN A 47 -3.95 19.70 -5.00
N ASP A 48 -4.17 20.20 -3.78
CA ASP A 48 -3.41 19.76 -2.60
C ASP A 48 -3.71 18.29 -2.26
N ALA A 49 -4.98 17.88 -2.39
CA ALA A 49 -5.37 16.48 -2.24
C ALA A 49 -4.65 15.58 -3.26
N LEU A 50 -4.54 16.01 -4.51
CA LEU A 50 -3.80 15.26 -5.53
C LEU A 50 -2.31 15.15 -5.20
N HIS A 51 -1.67 16.23 -4.73
CA HIS A 51 -0.27 16.20 -4.32
C HIS A 51 -0.05 15.28 -3.11
N ALA A 52 -0.94 15.31 -2.11
CA ALA A 52 -0.89 14.41 -0.98
C ALA A 52 -1.00 12.92 -1.40
N ARG A 53 -1.86 12.62 -2.38
CA ARG A 53 -1.96 11.27 -2.96
C ARG A 53 -0.69 10.86 -3.70
N ILE A 54 -0.10 11.74 -4.48
CA ILE A 54 1.16 11.47 -5.17
C ILE A 54 2.27 11.16 -4.16
N ALA A 55 2.42 11.99 -3.12
CA ALA A 55 3.37 11.75 -2.04
C ALA A 55 3.13 10.43 -1.31
N HIS A 56 1.87 10.06 -1.08
CA HIS A 56 1.47 8.78 -0.48
C HIS A 56 1.95 7.59 -1.32
N TYR A 57 1.66 7.58 -2.62
CA TYR A 57 2.09 6.50 -3.51
C TYR A 57 3.60 6.46 -3.71
N ALA A 58 4.28 7.62 -3.73
CA ALA A 58 5.74 7.68 -3.80
C ALA A 58 6.40 6.94 -2.63
N ARG A 59 5.85 7.11 -1.41
CA ARG A 59 6.32 6.38 -0.21
C ARG A 59 6.03 4.90 -0.28
N ILE A 60 4.80 4.49 -0.67
CA ILE A 60 4.41 3.07 -0.74
C ILE A 60 5.31 2.30 -1.69
N TYR A 61 5.59 2.86 -2.86
CA TYR A 61 6.34 2.18 -3.90
C TYR A 61 7.83 2.54 -3.93
N GLU A 62 8.30 3.33 -2.95
CA GLU A 62 9.71 3.71 -2.79
C GLU A 62 10.32 4.31 -4.06
N ILE A 63 9.56 5.17 -4.74
CA ILE A 63 10.02 5.90 -5.94
C ILE A 63 10.04 7.40 -5.68
N PRO A 64 10.91 8.17 -6.38
CA PRO A 64 10.93 9.62 -6.24
C PRO A 64 9.57 10.24 -6.59
N GLU A 65 9.05 11.09 -5.72
CA GLU A 65 7.83 11.84 -5.97
C GLU A 65 7.94 12.68 -7.24
N SER A 66 9.13 13.25 -7.49
CA SER A 66 9.48 13.98 -8.71
C SER A 66 9.26 13.17 -9.99
N LEU A 67 9.45 11.85 -9.94
CA LEU A 67 9.23 10.95 -11.07
C LEU A 67 7.74 10.86 -11.41
N ILE A 68 6.86 10.74 -10.38
CA ILE A 68 5.41 10.69 -10.57
C ILE A 68 4.93 12.01 -11.15
N HIS A 69 5.34 13.14 -10.55
CA HIS A 69 5.00 14.48 -11.03
C HIS A 69 5.43 14.70 -12.48
N ARG A 70 6.63 14.28 -12.85
CA ARG A 70 7.15 14.40 -14.21
C ARG A 70 6.34 13.55 -15.20
N SER A 71 5.95 12.34 -14.78
CA SER A 71 5.10 11.48 -15.60
C SER A 71 3.72 12.11 -15.82
N ILE A 72 3.04 12.55 -14.75
CA ILE A 72 1.73 13.20 -14.85
C ILE A 72 1.77 14.46 -15.74
N ARG A 73 2.79 15.30 -15.55
CA ARG A 73 2.96 16.51 -16.38
C ARG A 73 3.11 16.16 -17.84
N ARG A 74 3.90 15.16 -18.15
CA ARG A 74 4.12 14.70 -19.52
C ARG A 74 2.88 14.09 -20.14
N GLU A 75 2.14 13.27 -19.41
CA GLU A 75 1.05 12.43 -19.94
C GLU A 75 -0.27 13.21 -20.07
N SER A 76 -0.59 14.07 -19.11
CA SER A 76 -1.89 14.76 -19.09
C SER A 76 -1.84 16.23 -18.70
N ASN A 77 -0.67 16.75 -18.33
CA ASN A 77 -0.53 18.04 -17.69
C ASN A 77 -1.51 18.22 -16.51
N TYR A 78 -1.58 17.21 -15.65
CA TYR A 78 -2.46 17.14 -14.47
C TYR A 78 -3.97 17.12 -14.78
N ASN A 79 -4.38 16.78 -16.00
CA ASN A 79 -5.79 16.62 -16.33
C ASN A 79 -6.25 15.19 -16.05
N PRO A 80 -7.04 14.92 -14.99
CA PRO A 80 -7.53 13.57 -14.70
C PRO A 80 -8.53 13.06 -15.73
N LYS A 81 -9.14 13.96 -16.49
CA LYS A 81 -10.11 13.62 -17.54
C LYS A 81 -9.47 13.47 -18.92
N ALA A 82 -8.14 13.53 -19.01
CA ALA A 82 -7.45 13.34 -20.28
C ALA A 82 -7.69 11.96 -20.86
N ARG A 83 -7.92 11.91 -22.17
CA ARG A 83 -8.10 10.67 -22.91
C ARG A 83 -7.50 10.82 -24.32
N HIS A 84 -6.52 9.95 -24.64
CA HIS A 84 -5.89 9.93 -25.96
C HIS A 84 -5.86 8.48 -26.49
N GLY A 85 -6.78 8.16 -27.39
CA GLY A 85 -6.91 6.79 -27.91
C GLY A 85 -7.20 5.78 -26.79
N PRO A 86 -6.34 4.76 -26.60
CA PRO A 86 -6.54 3.74 -25.57
C PRO A 86 -6.03 4.17 -24.17
N TYR A 87 -5.55 5.42 -24.01
CA TYR A 87 -4.91 5.92 -22.80
C TYR A 87 -5.86 6.79 -21.98
N TRP A 88 -5.84 6.65 -20.65
CA TRP A 88 -6.82 7.21 -19.74
C TRP A 88 -6.18 7.92 -18.55
N GLY A 89 -6.73 9.08 -18.21
CA GLY A 89 -6.52 9.80 -16.97
C GLY A 89 -5.16 10.44 -16.79
N LEU A 90 -4.80 10.72 -15.53
CA LEU A 90 -3.61 11.47 -15.15
C LEU A 90 -2.30 10.96 -15.76
N MET A 91 -2.11 9.65 -15.72
CA MET A 91 -0.87 9.01 -16.17
C MET A 91 -1.03 8.29 -17.52
N GLN A 92 -2.15 8.52 -18.21
CA GLN A 92 -2.43 7.93 -19.52
C GLN A 92 -2.15 6.42 -19.56
N ILE A 93 -2.67 5.70 -18.55
CA ILE A 93 -2.55 4.24 -18.50
C ILE A 93 -3.56 3.59 -19.44
N ARG A 94 -3.18 2.49 -20.09
CA ARG A 94 -4.10 1.67 -20.87
C ARG A 94 -4.97 0.83 -19.94
N HIS A 95 -6.22 0.59 -20.34
CA HIS A 95 -7.12 -0.26 -19.55
C HIS A 95 -6.60 -1.70 -19.39
N ASP A 96 -6.01 -2.28 -20.44
CA ASP A 96 -5.39 -3.60 -20.38
C ASP A 96 -4.19 -3.63 -19.42
N THR A 97 -3.37 -2.58 -19.40
CA THR A 97 -2.27 -2.44 -18.44
C THR A 97 -2.79 -2.33 -17.00
N ALA A 98 -3.81 -1.50 -16.77
CA ALA A 98 -4.42 -1.38 -15.45
C ALA A 98 -5.03 -2.71 -14.98
N ARG A 99 -5.65 -3.48 -15.88
CA ARG A 99 -6.15 -4.82 -15.56
C ARG A 99 -5.04 -5.80 -15.17
N HIS A 100 -3.89 -5.76 -15.82
CA HIS A 100 -2.73 -6.56 -15.41
C HIS A 100 -2.18 -6.15 -14.03
N MET A 101 -2.45 -4.90 -13.61
CA MET A 101 -2.12 -4.43 -12.27
C MET A 101 -3.24 -4.69 -11.24
N GLY A 102 -4.30 -5.42 -11.60
CA GLY A 102 -5.38 -5.81 -10.70
C GLY A 102 -6.64 -4.94 -10.78
N TYR A 103 -6.74 -4.01 -11.72
CA TYR A 103 -7.95 -3.21 -11.92
C TYR A 103 -9.06 -4.04 -12.57
N ASP A 104 -10.25 -4.07 -11.98
CA ASP A 104 -11.41 -4.82 -12.47
C ASP A 104 -12.56 -3.95 -12.98
N GLY A 105 -12.46 -2.63 -12.81
CA GLY A 105 -13.48 -1.68 -13.23
C GLY A 105 -13.51 -1.36 -14.74
N PRO A 106 -14.48 -0.56 -15.18
CA PRO A 106 -14.58 -0.10 -16.57
C PRO A 106 -13.46 0.90 -16.90
N ALA A 107 -13.06 0.98 -18.18
CA ALA A 107 -12.01 1.90 -18.61
C ALA A 107 -12.26 3.37 -18.21
N SER A 108 -13.54 3.81 -18.17
CA SER A 108 -13.92 5.15 -17.74
C SER A 108 -13.60 5.44 -16.26
N GLY A 109 -13.51 4.43 -15.41
CA GLY A 109 -13.11 4.59 -14.02
C GLY A 109 -11.67 5.11 -13.88
N LEU A 110 -10.82 4.86 -14.87
CA LEU A 110 -9.44 5.40 -14.91
C LEU A 110 -9.37 6.92 -15.16
N LEU A 111 -10.51 7.59 -15.36
CA LEU A 111 -10.63 9.05 -15.37
C LEU A 111 -10.81 9.64 -13.96
N ASP A 112 -10.95 8.79 -12.95
CA ASP A 112 -10.82 9.17 -11.56
C ASP A 112 -9.34 9.25 -11.18
N ALA A 113 -8.95 10.33 -10.48
CA ALA A 113 -7.55 10.60 -10.19
C ALA A 113 -6.93 9.55 -9.25
N ASP A 114 -7.68 9.16 -8.22
CA ASP A 114 -7.22 8.19 -7.23
C ASP A 114 -7.10 6.80 -7.86
N THR A 115 -8.12 6.37 -8.59
CA THR A 115 -8.10 5.12 -9.35
C THR A 115 -6.93 5.08 -10.34
N ASN A 116 -6.69 6.17 -11.06
CA ASN A 116 -5.58 6.24 -12.01
C ASN A 116 -4.23 6.07 -11.33
N LEU A 117 -3.99 6.79 -10.23
CA LEU A 117 -2.74 6.70 -9.46
C LEU A 117 -2.56 5.29 -8.87
N ALA A 118 -3.61 4.69 -8.33
CA ALA A 118 -3.56 3.37 -7.70
C ALA A 118 -2.97 2.29 -8.63
N PHE A 119 -3.25 2.34 -9.92
CA PHE A 119 -2.79 1.34 -10.89
C PHE A 119 -1.63 1.80 -11.77
N ALA A 120 -1.50 3.11 -12.03
CA ALA A 120 -0.43 3.63 -12.86
C ALA A 120 0.89 3.82 -12.10
N VAL A 121 0.85 4.21 -10.82
CA VAL A 121 2.08 4.40 -10.03
C VAL A 121 2.84 3.10 -9.81
N PRO A 122 2.23 1.96 -9.42
CA PRO A 122 2.96 0.70 -9.30
C PRO A 122 3.51 0.22 -10.64
N TYR A 123 2.83 0.47 -11.76
CA TYR A 123 3.37 0.19 -13.09
C TYR A 123 4.60 1.06 -13.39
N LEU A 124 4.60 2.34 -12.98
CA LEU A 124 5.77 3.23 -13.07
C LEU A 124 6.90 2.78 -12.14
N ALA A 125 6.58 2.31 -10.93
CA ALA A 125 7.55 1.78 -9.98
C ALA A 125 8.29 0.57 -10.53
N ASN A 126 7.58 -0.34 -11.20
CA ASN A 126 8.18 -1.44 -11.93
C ASN A 126 9.13 -0.95 -13.01
N ALA A 127 8.73 0.03 -13.80
CA ALA A 127 9.59 0.65 -14.81
C ALA A 127 10.83 1.29 -14.19
N TYR A 128 10.69 1.96 -13.05
CA TYR A 128 11.80 2.54 -12.31
C TYR A 128 12.78 1.49 -11.78
N LYS A 129 12.28 0.40 -11.20
CA LYS A 129 13.09 -0.74 -10.78
C LYS A 129 13.87 -1.35 -11.95
N VAL A 130 13.18 -1.63 -13.06
CA VAL A 130 13.82 -2.20 -14.28
C VAL A 130 14.85 -1.25 -14.88
N SER A 131 14.64 0.07 -14.74
CA SER A 131 15.60 1.08 -15.18
C SER A 131 16.88 1.13 -14.35
N GLY A 132 16.90 0.48 -13.18
CA GLY A 132 17.99 0.58 -12.19
C GLY A 132 18.02 1.95 -11.50
N GLY A 133 16.85 2.55 -11.26
CA GLY A 133 16.72 3.86 -10.60
C GLY A 133 16.93 5.07 -11.52
N ASN A 134 17.06 4.86 -12.82
CA ASN A 134 17.18 5.96 -13.76
C ASN A 134 15.80 6.48 -14.18
N GLU A 135 15.42 7.67 -13.71
CA GLU A 135 14.09 8.25 -13.94
C GLU A 135 13.78 8.48 -15.44
N ALA A 136 14.75 9.00 -16.21
CA ALA A 136 14.54 9.26 -17.64
C ALA A 136 14.28 7.96 -18.42
N ARG A 137 14.98 6.88 -18.02
CA ARG A 137 14.76 5.56 -18.59
C ARG A 137 13.45 4.95 -18.11
N ALA A 138 13.09 5.14 -16.83
CA ALA A 138 11.81 4.69 -16.27
C ALA A 138 10.62 5.23 -17.07
N ILE A 139 10.63 6.53 -17.39
CA ILE A 139 9.59 7.15 -18.22
C ILE A 139 9.52 6.52 -19.62
N LYS A 140 10.65 6.18 -20.24
CA LYS A 140 10.67 5.50 -21.52
C LYS A 140 10.09 4.08 -21.41
N LEU A 141 10.45 3.36 -20.35
CA LEU A 141 9.96 2.02 -20.07
C LEU A 141 8.47 2.00 -19.70
N TYR A 142 7.99 3.02 -18.99
CA TYR A 142 6.57 3.21 -18.72
C TYR A 142 5.77 3.33 -20.03
N ALA A 143 6.22 4.16 -20.94
CA ALA A 143 5.54 4.39 -22.22
C ALA A 143 5.65 3.21 -23.20
N GLY A 144 6.80 2.53 -23.26
CA GLY A 144 7.10 1.47 -24.23
C GLY A 144 6.91 0.05 -23.72
N GLY A 145 6.65 -0.11 -22.41
CA GLY A 145 6.63 -1.41 -21.74
C GLY A 145 8.04 -1.86 -21.30
N TYR A 146 8.08 -2.53 -20.17
CA TYR A 146 9.35 -2.98 -19.55
C TYR A 146 9.51 -4.51 -19.52
N TYR A 147 8.51 -5.28 -19.96
CA TYR A 147 8.49 -6.75 -19.81
C TYR A 147 9.75 -7.43 -20.33
N TYR A 148 10.13 -7.18 -21.57
CA TYR A 148 11.30 -7.84 -22.18
C TYR A 148 12.62 -7.44 -21.52
N GLU A 149 12.73 -6.20 -21.07
CA GLU A 149 13.91 -5.76 -20.32
C GLU A 149 13.96 -6.37 -18.92
N ALA A 150 12.83 -6.43 -18.22
CA ALA A 150 12.71 -7.11 -16.95
C ALA A 150 13.06 -8.59 -17.06
N LYS A 151 12.56 -9.28 -18.09
CA LYS A 151 12.89 -10.69 -18.38
C LYS A 151 14.39 -10.89 -18.57
N ARG A 152 15.03 -10.06 -19.40
CA ARG A 152 16.46 -10.12 -19.66
C ARG A 152 17.30 -9.88 -18.41
N LYS A 153 16.80 -9.05 -17.50
CA LYS A 153 17.47 -8.72 -16.23
C LYS A 153 17.10 -9.66 -15.07
N HIS A 154 16.28 -10.67 -15.32
CA HIS A 154 15.78 -11.60 -14.29
C HIS A 154 15.08 -10.90 -13.12
N LEU A 155 14.26 -9.88 -13.42
CA LEU A 155 13.56 -9.07 -12.44
C LEU A 155 12.04 -9.34 -12.35
N LEU A 156 11.50 -10.25 -13.18
CA LEU A 156 10.04 -10.47 -13.26
C LEU A 156 9.42 -10.82 -11.92
N ASP A 157 10.07 -11.67 -11.13
CA ASP A 157 9.58 -12.12 -9.82
C ASP A 157 9.62 -11.03 -8.74
N GLN A 158 10.26 -9.91 -9.04
CA GLN A 158 10.41 -8.77 -8.13
C GLN A 158 9.48 -7.61 -8.46
N LEU A 159 8.67 -7.77 -9.49
CA LEU A 159 7.74 -6.71 -9.92
C LEU A 159 6.41 -6.82 -9.20
N VAL A 160 5.79 -5.68 -8.97
CA VAL A 160 4.39 -5.63 -8.53
C VAL A 160 3.52 -6.14 -9.66
N THR A 161 2.74 -7.19 -9.39
CA THR A 161 1.87 -7.83 -10.40
C THR A 161 0.39 -7.55 -10.16
N SER A 162 0.03 -7.20 -8.94
CA SER A 162 -1.33 -6.80 -8.59
C SER A 162 -1.32 -5.86 -7.39
N VAL A 163 -2.27 -4.96 -7.35
CA VAL A 163 -2.49 -4.05 -6.22
C VAL A 163 -3.69 -4.57 -5.44
N SER A 164 -3.48 -4.91 -4.17
CA SER A 164 -4.61 -5.19 -3.26
C SER A 164 -5.31 -3.88 -2.93
N GLN A 165 -6.61 -3.82 -3.17
CA GLN A 165 -7.47 -2.70 -2.76
C GLN A 165 -7.89 -2.84 -1.31
#